data_acf5e8a42151799cf6ca8eb76aaf8d60
#
_entry.id   acf5e8a42151799cf6ca8eb76aaf8d60
#
_cell.length_a   1.000
_cell.length_b   1.000
_cell.length_c   1.000
_cell.angle_alpha   90.00
_cell.angle_beta   90.00
_cell.angle_gamma   90.00
#
_symmetry.space_group_name_H-M   'P 1'
#
loop_
_entity.id
_entity.type
_entity.pdbx_description
1 polymer ?
#
loop_
_entity_poly.entity_id
_entity_poly.type
_entity_poly.pdbx_seq_one_letter_code
_entity_poly.pdbx_strand_id
1 'polypeptide(L)'
;MKPSATGIAIACLSVASMSSLTCAQVPDAIAAPGEVAMVTIHAEGAQIYECKADSGGKLVWQFREPIAALILDGKTVGRHYAGPNWELADGSAVSAKVSARAPGATTKDIPLLKLEVTSQRGKGQLTGSTTIQDQHQGRYGRRRV
;
A
#
# COMPACT_ATOMS: atom_id res chain seq x y z
N MET A 1 -37.38 37.03 58.47
CA MET A 1 -36.24 36.12 58.39
C MET A 1 -36.35 35.39 57.07
N LYS A 2 -35.46 35.65 56.05
CA LYS A 2 -35.40 34.98 54.74
C LYS A 2 -34.15 34.07 54.73
N PRO A 3 -34.22 32.78 54.34
CA PRO A 3 -33.02 31.97 54.08
C PRO A 3 -32.51 32.23 52.68
N SER A 4 -31.21 32.56 52.59
CA SER A 4 -30.44 32.60 51.34
C SER A 4 -30.18 31.22 50.84
N ALA A 5 -30.55 30.92 49.59
CA ALA A 5 -30.18 29.74 48.87
C ALA A 5 -28.88 29.99 48.07
N THR A 6 -27.80 29.35 48.51
CA THR A 6 -26.51 29.37 47.78
C THR A 6 -26.54 28.32 46.70
N GLY A 7 -26.64 28.72 45.44
CA GLY A 7 -26.56 27.84 44.30
C GLY A 7 -25.11 27.48 43.96
N ILE A 8 -24.78 26.18 43.95
CA ILE A 8 -23.50 25.66 43.52
C ILE A 8 -23.60 25.41 42.00
N ALA A 9 -22.85 26.18 41.22
CA ALA A 9 -22.73 25.96 39.79
C ALA A 9 -21.66 24.87 39.54
N ILE A 10 -22.09 23.71 39.03
CA ILE A 10 -21.20 22.63 38.56
C ILE A 10 -20.81 22.93 37.12
N ALA A 11 -19.56 23.34 36.92
CA ALA A 11 -19.01 23.50 35.60
C ALA A 11 -18.60 22.10 35.04
N CYS A 12 -19.35 21.58 34.08
CA CYS A 12 -18.94 20.39 33.30
C CYS A 12 -17.82 20.75 32.32
N LEU A 13 -16.59 20.34 32.63
CA LEU A 13 -15.48 20.38 31.67
C LEU A 13 -15.67 19.26 30.66
N SER A 14 -16.07 19.62 29.45
CA SER A 14 -16.09 18.67 28.30
C SER A 14 -14.68 18.50 27.79
N VAL A 15 -14.05 17.35 28.07
CA VAL A 15 -12.78 16.97 27.47
C VAL A 15 -13.05 16.46 26.05
N ALA A 16 -12.80 17.29 25.06
CA ALA A 16 -12.84 16.87 23.67
C ALA A 16 -11.64 15.95 23.39
N SER A 17 -11.91 14.64 23.26
CA SER A 17 -10.91 13.65 22.82
C SER A 17 -10.60 13.89 21.33
N MET A 18 -9.50 14.55 21.03
CA MET A 18 -8.95 14.63 19.68
C MET A 18 -8.39 13.26 19.33
N SER A 19 -9.14 12.46 18.56
CA SER A 19 -8.62 11.26 17.91
C SER A 19 -7.62 11.70 16.85
N SER A 20 -6.33 11.55 17.15
CA SER A 20 -5.25 11.73 16.18
C SER A 20 -5.38 10.63 15.15
N LEU A 21 -5.73 10.98 13.91
CA LEU A 21 -5.59 10.08 12.75
C LEU A 21 -4.10 9.83 12.56
N THR A 22 -3.62 8.71 13.06
CA THR A 22 -2.25 8.26 12.80
C THR A 22 -2.18 7.84 11.35
N CYS A 23 -1.70 8.71 10.48
CA CYS A 23 -1.31 8.33 9.13
C CYS A 23 -0.19 7.29 9.26
N ALA A 24 -0.36 6.11 8.69
CA ALA A 24 0.67 5.08 8.70
C ALA A 24 1.94 5.66 8.05
N GLN A 25 2.99 5.83 8.85
CA GLN A 25 4.25 6.41 8.37
C GLN A 25 4.95 5.41 7.45
N VAL A 26 5.36 5.89 6.27
CA VAL A 26 6.17 5.09 5.35
C VAL A 26 7.52 4.80 6.02
N PRO A 27 7.94 3.52 6.12
CA PRO A 27 9.23 3.17 6.68
C PRO A 27 10.40 3.83 5.93
N ASP A 28 11.41 4.32 6.65
CA ASP A 28 12.57 5.01 6.06
C ASP A 28 13.28 4.18 4.97
N ALA A 29 13.29 2.86 5.12
CA ALA A 29 13.92 1.95 4.15
C ALA A 29 13.29 2.02 2.74
N ILE A 30 12.01 2.40 2.64
CA ILE A 30 11.29 2.54 1.37
C ILE A 30 10.84 3.99 1.11
N ALA A 31 11.30 4.93 1.92
CA ALA A 31 11.01 6.34 1.71
C ALA A 31 11.59 6.84 0.37
N ALA A 32 10.93 7.85 -0.19
CA ALA A 32 11.36 8.54 -1.42
C ALA A 32 11.57 10.04 -1.11
N PRO A 33 12.65 10.39 -0.40
CA PRO A 33 12.88 11.77 0.02
C PRO A 33 13.06 12.68 -1.19
N GLY A 34 12.39 13.84 -1.15
CA GLY A 34 12.42 14.81 -2.25
C GLY A 34 11.45 14.53 -3.40
N GLU A 35 10.75 13.41 -3.37
CA GLU A 35 9.68 13.11 -4.34
C GLU A 35 8.30 13.53 -3.81
N VAL A 36 7.39 13.83 -4.72
CA VAL A 36 6.00 14.20 -4.41
C VAL A 36 5.09 13.07 -4.86
N ALA A 37 4.18 12.63 -3.99
CA ALA A 37 3.19 11.63 -4.37
C ALA A 37 2.25 12.20 -5.45
N MET A 38 2.24 11.57 -6.62
CA MET A 38 1.39 11.95 -7.76
C MET A 38 -0.02 11.38 -7.59
N VAL A 39 -0.11 10.13 -7.16
CA VAL A 39 -1.37 9.41 -6.95
C VAL A 39 -1.17 8.29 -5.94
N THR A 40 -2.20 8.00 -5.17
CA THR A 40 -2.29 6.82 -4.31
C THR A 40 -3.44 5.97 -4.81
N ILE A 41 -3.15 4.72 -5.18
CA ILE A 41 -4.10 3.78 -5.76
C ILE A 41 -4.18 2.55 -4.85
N HIS A 42 -5.39 2.13 -4.53
CA HIS A 42 -5.62 0.87 -3.81
C HIS A 42 -5.50 -0.31 -4.78
N ALA A 43 -4.85 -1.40 -4.35
CA ALA A 43 -4.71 -2.61 -5.15
C ALA A 43 -5.40 -3.79 -4.46
N GLU A 44 -6.28 -4.47 -5.16
CA GLU A 44 -6.94 -5.71 -4.71
C GLU A 44 -6.56 -6.87 -5.61
N GLY A 45 -5.95 -7.90 -5.04
CA GLY A 45 -5.50 -9.04 -5.82
C GLY A 45 -4.73 -10.07 -5.02
N ALA A 46 -3.78 -10.72 -5.69
CA ALA A 46 -2.99 -11.80 -5.12
C ALA A 46 -1.57 -11.80 -5.68
N GLN A 47 -0.66 -12.41 -4.92
CA GLN A 47 0.63 -12.84 -5.44
C GLN A 47 0.54 -14.32 -5.81
N ILE A 48 0.93 -14.64 -7.03
CA ILE A 48 0.92 -16.00 -7.55
C ILE A 48 2.28 -16.64 -7.30
N TYR A 49 2.26 -17.81 -6.71
CA TYR A 49 3.43 -18.63 -6.46
C TYR A 49 3.28 -19.97 -7.18
N GLU A 50 4.37 -20.52 -7.66
CA GLU A 50 4.43 -21.87 -8.22
C GLU A 50 5.39 -22.75 -7.40
N CYS A 51 5.04 -24.03 -7.28
CA CYS A 51 5.88 -25.00 -6.60
C CYS A 51 6.85 -25.60 -7.63
N LYS A 52 8.13 -25.28 -7.50
CA LYS A 52 9.21 -25.77 -8.38
C LYS A 52 10.35 -26.37 -7.59
N ALA A 53 11.07 -27.29 -8.21
CA ALA A 53 12.33 -27.78 -7.66
C ALA A 53 13.39 -26.66 -7.71
N ASP A 54 14.08 -26.44 -6.60
CA ASP A 54 15.29 -25.61 -6.55
C ASP A 54 16.49 -26.34 -7.16
N SER A 55 17.66 -25.73 -7.17
CA SER A 55 18.89 -26.32 -7.70
C SER A 55 19.33 -27.60 -7.00
N GLY A 56 18.83 -27.87 -5.79
CA GLY A 56 19.06 -29.11 -5.03
C GLY A 56 17.97 -30.15 -5.18
N GLY A 57 16.97 -29.91 -6.06
CA GLY A 57 15.83 -30.81 -6.27
C GLY A 57 14.74 -30.73 -5.21
N LYS A 58 14.84 -29.82 -4.22
CA LYS A 58 13.82 -29.62 -3.21
C LYS A 58 12.69 -28.76 -3.75
N LEU A 59 11.43 -29.20 -3.53
CA LEU A 59 10.26 -28.40 -3.89
C LEU A 59 10.13 -27.17 -2.98
N VAL A 60 10.09 -26.00 -3.61
CA VAL A 60 9.92 -24.70 -2.94
C VAL A 60 8.86 -23.87 -3.65
N TRP A 61 8.18 -23.01 -2.89
CA TRP A 61 7.26 -22.03 -3.47
C TRP A 61 8.07 -20.83 -3.98
N GLN A 62 8.05 -20.62 -5.29
CA GLN A 62 8.70 -19.48 -5.94
C GLN A 62 7.63 -18.46 -6.35
N PHE A 63 7.89 -17.20 -6.07
CA PHE A 63 7.06 -16.10 -6.56
C PHE A 63 7.11 -16.07 -8.09
N ARG A 64 5.94 -16.00 -8.73
CA ARG A 64 5.81 -15.94 -10.18
C ARG A 64 5.42 -14.53 -10.64
N GLU A 65 4.29 -14.01 -10.13
CA GLU A 65 3.75 -12.74 -10.57
C GLU A 65 2.71 -12.16 -9.61
N PRO A 66 2.54 -10.83 -9.55
CA PRO A 66 1.35 -10.22 -8.97
C PRO A 66 0.20 -10.25 -9.97
N ILE A 67 -1.02 -10.24 -9.45
CA ILE A 67 -2.25 -10.00 -10.21
C ILE A 67 -3.21 -9.20 -9.33
N ALA A 68 -3.48 -7.96 -9.71
CA ALA A 68 -4.38 -7.10 -8.95
C ALA A 68 -5.15 -6.11 -9.84
N ALA A 69 -6.39 -5.80 -9.42
CA ALA A 69 -7.12 -4.64 -9.88
C ALA A 69 -6.62 -3.39 -9.14
N LEU A 70 -6.46 -2.30 -9.85
CA LEU A 70 -6.13 -0.99 -9.33
C LEU A 70 -7.42 -0.19 -9.15
N ILE A 71 -7.65 0.32 -7.93
CA ILE A 71 -8.90 0.96 -7.53
C ILE A 71 -8.61 2.38 -7.05
N LEU A 72 -9.30 3.35 -7.63
CA LEU A 72 -9.26 4.75 -7.25
C LEU A 72 -10.71 5.25 -7.10
N ASP A 73 -11.02 5.88 -5.97
CA ASP A 73 -12.36 6.38 -5.65
C ASP A 73 -13.47 5.32 -5.83
N GLY A 74 -13.18 4.08 -5.40
CA GLY A 74 -14.11 2.95 -5.47
C GLY A 74 -14.33 2.38 -6.88
N LYS A 75 -13.57 2.82 -7.88
CA LYS A 75 -13.68 2.35 -9.27
C LYS A 75 -12.40 1.63 -9.68
N THR A 76 -12.54 0.54 -10.41
CA THR A 76 -11.39 -0.10 -11.07
C THR A 76 -10.89 0.81 -12.19
N VAL A 77 -9.65 1.27 -12.04
CA VAL A 77 -8.99 2.19 -12.98
C VAL A 77 -7.82 1.55 -13.72
N GLY A 78 -7.48 0.30 -13.41
CA GLY A 78 -6.35 -0.35 -14.07
C GLY A 78 -6.02 -1.72 -13.47
N ARG A 79 -4.81 -2.19 -13.75
CA ARG A 79 -4.30 -3.49 -13.32
C ARG A 79 -2.81 -3.46 -12.98
N HIS A 80 -2.42 -4.34 -12.05
CA HIS A 80 -1.03 -4.64 -11.73
C HIS A 80 -0.77 -6.11 -12.09
N TYR A 81 0.32 -6.38 -12.79
CA TYR A 81 0.61 -7.71 -13.33
C TYR A 81 2.13 -7.95 -13.49
N ALA A 82 2.47 -9.14 -14.00
CA ALA A 82 3.84 -9.59 -14.16
C ALA A 82 4.77 -8.57 -14.81
N GLY A 83 6.00 -8.46 -14.27
CA GLY A 83 7.03 -7.65 -14.86
C GLY A 83 7.76 -6.63 -13.99
N PRO A 84 7.36 -6.25 -12.75
CA PRO A 84 6.05 -5.79 -12.31
C PRO A 84 5.59 -4.55 -13.09
N ASN A 85 4.34 -4.58 -13.54
CA ASN A 85 3.75 -3.54 -14.36
C ASN A 85 2.49 -2.98 -13.72
N TRP A 86 2.28 -1.68 -13.86
CA TRP A 86 1.03 -0.98 -13.54
C TRP A 86 0.51 -0.31 -14.80
N GLU A 87 -0.74 -0.53 -15.11
CA GLU A 87 -1.39 0.01 -16.31
C GLU A 87 -2.76 0.55 -15.95
N LEU A 88 -3.03 1.79 -16.33
CA LEU A 88 -4.32 2.44 -16.10
C LEU A 88 -5.17 2.48 -17.38
N ALA A 89 -6.47 2.61 -17.19
CA ALA A 89 -7.45 2.71 -18.28
C ALA A 89 -7.29 3.98 -19.14
N ASP A 90 -6.56 4.98 -18.65
CA ASP A 90 -6.20 6.17 -19.40
C ASP A 90 -5.09 5.94 -20.44
N GLY A 91 -4.57 4.70 -20.52
CA GLY A 91 -3.53 4.28 -21.45
C GLY A 91 -2.10 4.47 -20.92
N SER A 92 -1.92 5.08 -19.75
CA SER A 92 -0.60 5.18 -19.13
C SER A 92 -0.20 3.87 -18.46
N ALA A 93 1.07 3.50 -18.61
CA ALA A 93 1.62 2.32 -17.96
C ALA A 93 3.09 2.52 -17.59
N VAL A 94 3.51 1.87 -16.51
CA VAL A 94 4.89 1.85 -16.05
C VAL A 94 5.34 0.44 -15.71
N SER A 95 6.60 0.15 -15.99
CA SER A 95 7.32 -1.02 -15.47
C SER A 95 8.36 -0.54 -14.48
N ALA A 96 8.63 -1.32 -13.44
CA ALA A 96 9.58 -0.94 -12.43
C ALA A 96 10.40 -2.14 -11.93
N LYS A 97 11.50 -1.87 -11.24
CA LYS A 97 12.33 -2.86 -10.55
C LYS A 97 12.41 -2.55 -9.06
N VAL A 98 12.46 -3.56 -8.23
CA VAL A 98 12.62 -3.40 -6.78
C VAL A 98 14.00 -2.80 -6.50
N SER A 99 14.03 -1.66 -5.78
CA SER A 99 15.25 -0.98 -5.34
C SER A 99 15.45 -1.08 -3.82
N ALA A 100 14.37 -1.17 -3.03
CA ALA A 100 14.45 -1.34 -1.59
C ALA A 100 13.27 -2.15 -1.04
N ARG A 101 13.41 -2.67 0.17
CA ARG A 101 12.39 -3.45 0.88
C ARG A 101 12.33 -3.04 2.34
N ALA A 102 11.15 -3.10 2.92
CA ALA A 102 10.94 -3.02 4.36
C ALA A 102 10.08 -4.21 4.81
N PRO A 103 10.22 -4.67 6.06
CA PRO A 103 9.35 -5.71 6.60
C PRO A 103 7.89 -5.25 6.58
N GLY A 104 6.96 -6.18 6.37
CA GLY A 104 5.55 -5.95 6.66
C GLY A 104 5.29 -5.81 8.16
N ALA A 105 4.05 -5.52 8.55
CA ALA A 105 3.68 -5.36 9.95
C ALA A 105 3.90 -6.62 10.80
N THR A 106 3.83 -7.79 10.18
CA THR A 106 4.13 -9.09 10.79
C THR A 106 5.02 -9.93 9.88
N THR A 107 5.63 -11.00 10.43
CA THR A 107 6.43 -11.97 9.65
C THR A 107 5.62 -12.76 8.62
N LYS A 108 4.29 -12.66 8.64
CA LYS A 108 3.38 -13.31 7.69
C LYS A 108 2.94 -12.37 6.57
N ASP A 109 3.30 -11.11 6.65
CA ASP A 109 2.92 -10.12 5.66
C ASP A 109 3.96 -10.07 4.53
N ILE A 110 3.49 -9.66 3.37
CA ILE A 110 4.35 -9.41 2.22
C ILE A 110 5.23 -8.19 2.54
N PRO A 111 6.53 -8.21 2.20
CA PRO A 111 7.38 -7.05 2.40
C PRO A 111 6.86 -5.83 1.64
N LEU A 112 7.01 -4.66 2.24
CA LEU A 112 6.79 -3.38 1.58
C LEU A 112 7.93 -3.13 0.60
N LEU A 113 7.64 -2.53 -0.55
CA LEU A 113 8.62 -2.34 -1.60
C LEU A 113 8.74 -0.86 -2.01
N LYS A 114 9.97 -0.44 -2.29
CA LYS A 114 10.26 0.69 -3.15
C LYS A 114 10.74 0.16 -4.49
N LEU A 115 10.18 0.68 -5.58
CA LEU A 115 10.56 0.30 -6.94
C LEU A 115 10.91 1.54 -7.74
N GLU A 116 11.94 1.44 -8.56
CA GLU A 116 12.32 2.46 -9.53
C GLU A 116 11.66 2.16 -10.86
N VAL A 117 11.02 3.15 -11.47
CA VAL A 117 10.43 3.03 -12.80
C VAL A 117 11.53 2.86 -13.83
N THR A 118 11.44 1.80 -14.62
CA THR A 118 12.42 1.46 -15.66
C THR A 118 11.93 1.77 -17.07
N SER A 119 10.61 1.78 -17.27
CA SER A 119 10.02 2.17 -18.55
C SER A 119 8.61 2.74 -18.36
N GLN A 120 8.20 3.58 -19.29
CA GLN A 120 6.88 4.21 -19.34
C GLN A 120 6.27 4.03 -20.72
N ARG A 121 4.95 3.91 -20.78
CA ARG A 121 4.19 3.80 -22.01
C ARG A 121 2.89 4.60 -21.89
N GLY A 122 2.47 5.18 -23.00
CA GLY A 122 1.25 5.99 -23.06
C GLY A 122 1.36 7.33 -22.36
N LYS A 123 0.24 8.03 -22.27
CA LYS A 123 0.09 9.30 -21.55
C LYS A 123 -1.11 9.23 -20.63
N GLY A 124 -0.97 9.73 -19.42
CA GLY A 124 -2.01 9.74 -18.41
C GLY A 124 -1.45 9.92 -17.01
N GLN A 125 -2.14 9.42 -16.02
CA GLN A 125 -1.87 9.68 -14.60
C GLN A 125 -0.50 9.15 -14.11
N LEU A 126 0.05 8.09 -14.76
CA LEU A 126 1.36 7.55 -14.43
C LEU A 126 2.52 8.21 -15.17
N THR A 127 2.25 9.15 -16.07
CA THR A 127 3.29 9.81 -16.86
C THR A 127 4.21 10.64 -15.98
N GLY A 128 5.52 10.41 -16.09
CA GLY A 128 6.53 11.11 -15.30
C GLY A 128 6.78 10.48 -13.91
N SER A 129 6.15 9.36 -13.57
CA SER A 129 6.45 8.63 -12.33
C SER A 129 7.90 8.12 -12.36
N THR A 130 8.63 8.32 -11.27
CA THR A 130 10.01 7.86 -11.08
C THR A 130 10.10 6.70 -10.11
N THR A 131 9.21 6.69 -9.12
CA THR A 131 9.21 5.74 -8.01
C THR A 131 7.80 5.22 -7.75
N ILE A 132 7.72 3.94 -7.39
CA ILE A 132 6.52 3.31 -6.87
C ILE A 132 6.82 2.82 -5.45
N GLN A 133 5.96 3.16 -4.51
CA GLN A 133 5.95 2.61 -3.16
C GLN A 133 4.78 1.62 -3.07
N ASP A 134 5.10 0.35 -2.96
CA ASP A 134 4.12 -0.71 -2.82
C ASP A 134 3.99 -1.09 -1.35
N GLN A 135 2.89 -0.68 -0.73
CA GLN A 135 2.61 -0.85 0.68
C GLN A 135 1.46 -1.86 0.85
N HIS A 136 1.80 -3.13 0.80
CA HIS A 136 0.81 -4.19 0.98
C HIS A 136 0.30 -4.23 2.42
N GLN A 137 -1.02 -4.22 2.58
CA GLN A 137 -1.70 -4.52 3.84
C GLN A 137 -2.40 -5.90 3.78
N GLY A 138 -1.75 -6.90 3.20
CA GLY A 138 -2.33 -8.21 2.94
C GLY A 138 -1.59 -9.36 3.60
N ARG A 139 -2.35 -10.32 4.16
CA ARG A 139 -1.83 -11.58 4.68
C ARG A 139 -1.66 -12.58 3.54
N TYR A 140 -0.63 -13.42 3.61
CA TYR A 140 -0.50 -14.60 2.75
C TYR A 140 -1.73 -15.51 2.92
N GLY A 141 -2.67 -15.42 2.01
CA GLY A 141 -3.72 -16.42 1.85
C GLY A 141 -3.15 -17.60 1.07
N ARG A 142 -2.86 -18.74 1.73
CA ARG A 142 -2.55 -19.98 1.02
C ARG A 142 -3.84 -20.50 0.40
N ARG A 143 -4.04 -20.38 -0.90
CA ARG A 143 -4.94 -21.26 -1.65
C ARG A 143 -4.11 -22.41 -2.21
N ARG A 144 -4.43 -23.63 -1.81
CA ARG A 144 -4.00 -24.84 -2.52
C ARG A 144 -4.90 -24.94 -3.76
N VAL A 145 -4.29 -25.05 -4.90
CA VAL A 145 -4.91 -25.56 -6.12
C VAL A 145 -4.36 -26.96 -6.32
#